data_d328a45722965433b258514c82f3d985
#
_entry.id   d328a45722965433b258514c82f3d985
#
_cell.length_a   1.000
_cell.length_b   1.000
_cell.length_c   1.000
_cell.angle_alpha   90.00
_cell.angle_beta   90.00
_cell.angle_gamma   90.00
#
_symmetry.space_group_name_H-M   'P 1'
#
loop_
_entity.id
_entity.type
_entity.pdbx_description
1 polymer ?
#
loop_
_entity_poly.entity_id
_entity_poly.type
_entity_poly.pdbx_seq_one_letter_code
_entity_poly.pdbx_strand_id
1 'polypeptide(L)'
;MERDSGDGCPVRMLGDLVLSLDTAARQARERRHSLQDECRVLLVHGILHLLGFDHEIGAEESIAMAEAERYILNSLQWEGQGLIEMASALEDSESSMDSGSEAIVWSESSSMASTSYDPDHAELPGAKARRAVSQIKLICIDMDGTLLDSNSKILPSSVSALKAALDADVMVCLATGKARPAAISALQSVGLAGKGLVVSTDGPGIFLQGLAVHGKDGRLLPGKNLPPSVVEQGFRFSTEQRIPLAGFLGDTCVTLFLTDELEELHQRYYEPLARIAGSLDEIVQGPPMKKLLFMTDPAVIDTQLKPLWQDMLDGQGAELMQAVPNMLEVVPSGVNKQVGLDLLLEDLQLPREAVMAIGDGGNDLHIVSHAGIGVAMGNAVPEVKAAATVIVSTNNEDGVAEAIERFVL
;
A
#
# COMPACT_ATOMS: atom_id res chain seq x y z
N MET A 1 49.81 -2.01 11.11
CA MET A 1 49.88 -1.45 9.76
C MET A 1 49.02 -2.39 8.90
N GLU A 2 47.89 -2.06 8.40
CA GLU A 2 47.37 -0.83 7.83
C GLU A 2 45.87 -0.69 8.18
N ARG A 3 45.44 0.54 8.34
CA ARG A 3 44.07 0.96 8.51
C ARG A 3 43.40 0.91 7.13
N ASP A 4 42.22 0.35 7.05
CA ASP A 4 41.30 0.69 5.98
C ASP A 4 40.05 1.35 6.60
N SER A 5 40.02 2.66 6.47
CA SER A 5 38.93 3.54 6.84
C SER A 5 38.04 3.69 5.60
N GLY A 6 37.04 2.85 5.48
CA GLY A 6 35.98 3.01 4.50
C GLY A 6 34.85 3.87 5.07
N ASP A 7 35.01 5.21 5.02
CA ASP A 7 33.91 6.16 5.14
C ASP A 7 33.01 6.06 3.90
N GLY A 8 32.13 5.09 3.88
CA GLY A 8 31.00 5.05 2.97
C GLY A 8 29.92 6.02 3.48
N CYS A 9 29.88 7.21 2.92
CA CYS A 9 28.72 8.11 3.07
C CYS A 9 27.47 7.33 2.66
N PRO A 10 26.44 7.21 3.50
CA PRO A 10 25.23 6.48 3.11
C PRO A 10 24.61 7.19 1.89
N VAL A 11 24.51 6.49 0.77
CA VAL A 11 23.82 6.98 -0.42
C VAL A 11 22.35 7.09 -0.08
N ARG A 12 21.86 8.30 0.10
CA ARG A 12 20.44 8.58 0.33
C ARG A 12 19.75 8.62 -1.03
N MET A 13 18.88 7.68 -1.31
CA MET A 13 17.99 7.72 -2.47
C MET A 13 16.92 8.78 -2.22
N LEU A 14 16.84 9.78 -3.09
CA LEU A 14 15.87 10.88 -2.99
C LEU A 14 14.58 10.59 -3.75
N GLY A 15 14.60 9.67 -4.70
CA GLY A 15 13.46 9.31 -5.54
C GLY A 15 13.84 9.23 -7.02
N ASP A 16 12.85 8.99 -7.87
CA ASP A 16 12.99 8.90 -9.32
C ASP A 16 12.36 10.11 -10.01
N LEU A 17 13.02 10.62 -11.05
CA LEU A 17 12.53 11.68 -11.93
C LEU A 17 12.25 11.10 -13.32
N VAL A 18 11.00 11.23 -13.80
CA VAL A 18 10.61 10.80 -15.14
C VAL A 18 10.30 12.02 -15.99
N LEU A 19 11.02 12.21 -17.07
CA LEU A 19 10.88 13.30 -18.02
C LEU A 19 10.26 12.80 -19.33
N SER A 20 9.13 13.39 -19.74
CA SER A 20 8.56 13.16 -21.06
C SER A 20 9.30 14.04 -22.09
N LEU A 21 10.11 13.43 -22.96
CA LEU A 21 10.86 14.15 -23.99
C LEU A 21 9.94 14.84 -25.02
N ASP A 22 8.78 14.28 -25.34
CA ASP A 22 7.82 14.89 -26.25
C ASP A 22 7.22 16.16 -25.65
N THR A 23 6.88 16.13 -24.38
CA THR A 23 6.39 17.30 -23.63
C THR A 23 7.48 18.36 -23.51
N ALA A 24 8.69 17.98 -23.13
CA ALA A 24 9.83 18.89 -23.05
C ALA A 24 10.16 19.54 -24.41
N ALA A 25 10.09 18.79 -25.51
CA ALA A 25 10.32 19.33 -26.85
C ALA A 25 9.25 20.35 -27.29
N ARG A 26 8.00 20.17 -26.85
CA ARG A 26 6.92 21.13 -27.10
C ARG A 26 7.14 22.40 -26.27
N GLN A 27 7.41 22.26 -24.97
CA GLN A 27 7.67 23.38 -24.06
C GLN A 27 8.92 24.19 -24.45
N ALA A 28 9.99 23.53 -24.90
CA ALA A 28 11.20 24.18 -25.41
C ALA A 28 10.89 25.13 -26.60
N ARG A 29 10.02 24.70 -27.52
CA ARG A 29 9.60 25.54 -28.66
C ARG A 29 8.77 26.73 -28.22
N GLU A 30 7.83 26.51 -27.30
CA GLU A 30 6.97 27.58 -26.74
C GLU A 30 7.80 28.61 -26.00
N ARG A 31 8.81 28.17 -25.24
CA ARG A 31 9.72 29.02 -24.44
C ARG A 31 10.92 29.54 -25.20
N ARG A 32 11.09 29.19 -26.48
CA ARG A 32 12.14 29.65 -27.40
C ARG A 32 13.56 29.33 -26.96
N HIS A 33 13.78 28.18 -26.34
CA HIS A 33 15.13 27.68 -26.03
C HIS A 33 15.31 26.22 -26.52
N SER A 34 16.50 25.65 -26.31
CA SER A 34 16.79 24.30 -26.80
C SER A 34 16.08 23.23 -25.96
N LEU A 35 15.84 22.06 -26.54
CA LEU A 35 15.34 20.91 -25.79
C LEU A 35 16.28 20.53 -24.61
N GLN A 36 17.60 20.70 -24.81
CA GLN A 36 18.57 20.43 -23.76
C GLN A 36 18.41 21.37 -22.58
N ASP A 37 18.12 22.65 -22.84
CA ASP A 37 17.90 23.65 -21.82
C ASP A 37 16.55 23.42 -21.09
N GLU A 38 15.50 23.05 -21.83
CA GLU A 38 14.24 22.66 -21.22
C GLU A 38 14.39 21.46 -20.29
N CYS A 39 15.09 20.42 -20.71
CA CYS A 39 15.39 19.27 -19.86
C CYS A 39 16.20 19.67 -18.61
N ARG A 40 17.13 20.63 -18.75
CA ARG A 40 17.92 21.15 -17.60
C ARG A 40 17.01 21.83 -16.57
N VAL A 41 16.12 22.72 -17.01
CA VAL A 41 15.16 23.41 -16.14
C VAL A 41 14.23 22.43 -15.45
N LEU A 42 13.63 21.50 -16.20
CA LEU A 42 12.72 20.48 -15.66
C LEU A 42 13.42 19.54 -14.67
N LEU A 43 14.69 19.16 -14.92
CA LEU A 43 15.47 18.34 -13.99
C LEU A 43 15.76 19.07 -12.69
N VAL A 44 16.20 20.32 -12.74
CA VAL A 44 16.47 21.13 -11.53
C VAL A 44 15.19 21.28 -10.72
N HIS A 45 14.09 21.64 -11.36
CA HIS A 45 12.77 21.75 -10.72
C HIS A 45 12.34 20.46 -10.02
N GLY A 46 12.39 19.34 -10.72
CA GLY A 46 12.02 18.04 -10.14
C GLY A 46 12.96 17.59 -9.02
N ILE A 47 14.27 17.88 -9.10
CA ILE A 47 15.20 17.59 -7.99
C ILE A 47 14.84 18.42 -6.75
N LEU A 48 14.44 19.68 -6.90
CA LEU A 48 14.00 20.51 -5.78
C LEU A 48 12.76 19.91 -5.10
N HIS A 49 11.78 19.40 -5.85
CA HIS A 49 10.67 18.67 -5.27
C HIS A 49 11.13 17.41 -4.51
N LEU A 50 12.09 16.63 -5.04
CA LEU A 50 12.66 15.48 -4.33
C LEU A 50 13.42 15.87 -3.05
N LEU A 51 13.91 17.11 -2.97
CA LEU A 51 14.56 17.68 -1.78
C LEU A 51 13.56 18.27 -0.79
N GLY A 52 12.27 18.28 -1.11
CA GLY A 52 11.20 18.73 -0.22
C GLY A 52 10.76 20.17 -0.44
N PHE A 53 11.21 20.84 -1.49
CA PHE A 53 10.65 22.13 -1.90
C PHE A 53 9.31 21.92 -2.61
N ASP A 54 8.34 22.79 -2.34
CA ASP A 54 7.04 22.73 -3.02
C ASP A 54 6.45 24.13 -3.16
N HIS A 55 6.31 24.59 -4.41
CA HIS A 55 5.81 25.92 -4.75
C HIS A 55 4.27 26.03 -4.72
N GLU A 56 3.56 24.91 -4.55
CA GLU A 56 2.09 24.88 -4.52
C GLU A 56 1.52 25.07 -3.10
N ILE A 57 2.35 24.96 -2.05
CA ILE A 57 1.91 25.05 -0.66
C ILE A 57 1.57 26.48 -0.25
N GLY A 58 2.37 27.48 -0.69
CA GLY A 58 2.18 28.88 -0.34
C GLY A 58 3.18 29.82 -1.00
N ALA A 59 2.97 31.13 -0.80
CA ALA A 59 3.78 32.16 -1.44
C ALA A 59 5.24 32.19 -0.93
N GLU A 60 5.47 31.90 0.35
CA GLU A 60 6.82 31.86 0.93
C GLU A 60 7.61 30.66 0.40
N GLU A 61 6.98 29.50 0.29
CA GLU A 61 7.54 28.27 -0.25
C GLU A 61 7.83 28.41 -1.75
N SER A 62 6.94 29.07 -2.50
CA SER A 62 7.14 29.36 -3.92
C SER A 62 8.36 30.27 -4.14
N ILE A 63 8.54 31.31 -3.32
CA ILE A 63 9.72 32.19 -3.37
C ILE A 63 10.98 31.41 -3.04
N ALA A 64 10.97 30.61 -1.98
CA ALA A 64 12.12 29.81 -1.56
C ALA A 64 12.56 28.82 -2.64
N MET A 65 11.61 28.14 -3.31
CA MET A 65 11.90 27.23 -4.39
C MET A 65 12.41 27.95 -5.65
N ALA A 66 11.84 29.12 -5.99
CA ALA A 66 12.31 29.95 -7.12
C ALA A 66 13.75 30.43 -6.93
N GLU A 67 14.12 30.83 -5.70
CA GLU A 67 15.49 31.22 -5.37
C GLU A 67 16.47 30.05 -5.45
N ALA A 68 16.09 28.87 -4.96
CA ALA A 68 16.89 27.66 -5.06
C ALA A 68 17.06 27.22 -6.53
N GLU A 69 15.98 27.24 -7.33
CA GLU A 69 16.01 26.94 -8.77
C GLU A 69 16.95 27.88 -9.52
N ARG A 70 16.85 29.18 -9.28
CA ARG A 70 17.74 30.19 -9.87
C ARG A 70 19.19 29.97 -9.49
N TYR A 71 19.48 29.71 -8.22
CA TYR A 71 20.84 29.44 -7.73
C TYR A 71 21.48 28.24 -8.42
N ILE A 72 20.75 27.13 -8.55
CA ILE A 72 21.26 25.91 -9.20
C ILE A 72 21.43 26.13 -10.71
N LEU A 73 20.46 26.73 -11.38
CA LEU A 73 20.52 27.00 -12.81
C LEU A 73 21.69 27.93 -13.16
N ASN A 74 21.93 28.98 -12.39
CA ASN A 74 23.09 29.85 -12.55
C ASN A 74 24.43 29.11 -12.36
N SER A 75 24.49 28.20 -11.40
CA SER A 75 25.68 27.36 -11.17
C SER A 75 25.93 26.40 -12.36
N LEU A 76 24.90 26.06 -13.13
CA LEU A 76 24.96 25.28 -14.36
C LEU A 76 25.15 26.14 -15.63
N GLN A 77 25.49 27.44 -15.46
CA GLN A 77 25.70 28.43 -16.55
C GLN A 77 24.44 28.62 -17.42
N TRP A 78 23.26 28.51 -16.83
CA TRP A 78 22.01 28.85 -17.47
C TRP A 78 21.67 30.34 -17.22
N GLU A 79 21.50 31.10 -18.27
CA GLU A 79 21.22 32.56 -18.21
C GLU A 79 19.71 32.89 -18.37
N GLY A 80 18.85 31.87 -18.55
CA GLY A 80 17.39 32.00 -18.68
C GLY A 80 16.66 32.01 -17.35
N GLN A 81 15.33 32.09 -17.42
CA GLN A 81 14.45 32.00 -16.24
C GLN A 81 14.24 30.55 -15.80
N GLY A 82 14.00 30.33 -14.52
CA GLY A 82 13.53 29.06 -13.96
C GLY A 82 12.05 28.82 -14.27
N LEU A 83 11.54 27.63 -13.92
CA LEU A 83 10.16 27.24 -14.22
C LEU A 83 9.15 28.10 -13.48
N ILE A 84 9.41 28.37 -12.20
CA ILE A 84 8.55 29.18 -11.31
C ILE A 84 8.54 30.65 -11.74
N GLU A 85 9.71 31.21 -12.09
CA GLU A 85 9.79 32.59 -12.59
C GLU A 85 9.04 32.78 -13.93
N MET A 86 9.07 31.77 -14.80
CA MET A 86 8.33 31.80 -16.05
C MET A 86 6.81 31.76 -15.83
N ALA A 87 6.33 30.99 -14.84
CA ALA A 87 4.91 30.92 -14.48
C ALA A 87 4.41 32.27 -13.92
N SER A 88 5.15 32.86 -12.98
CA SER A 88 4.80 34.17 -12.39
C SER A 88 4.79 35.29 -13.42
N ALA A 89 5.72 35.29 -14.37
CA ALA A 89 5.75 36.29 -15.45
C ALA A 89 4.57 36.22 -16.43
N LEU A 90 3.95 35.05 -16.56
CA LEU A 90 2.73 34.87 -17.34
C LEU A 90 1.50 35.44 -16.62
N GLU A 91 1.39 35.24 -15.30
CA GLU A 91 0.30 35.79 -14.49
C GLU A 91 0.35 37.35 -14.43
N ASP A 92 1.53 37.94 -14.32
CA ASP A 92 1.70 39.39 -14.34
C ASP A 92 1.42 40.01 -15.72
N SER A 93 1.60 39.27 -16.81
CA SER A 93 1.30 39.74 -18.17
C SER A 93 -0.21 39.72 -18.49
N GLU A 94 -0.97 38.84 -17.88
CA GLU A 94 -2.43 38.79 -18.01
C GLU A 94 -3.16 39.89 -17.23
N SER A 95 -2.54 40.40 -16.14
CA SER A 95 -3.12 41.50 -15.34
C SER A 95 -2.98 42.86 -15.97
N SER A 96 -2.19 43.04 -17.03
CA SER A 96 -1.87 44.34 -17.67
C SER A 96 -2.49 44.57 -19.05
N MET A 97 -3.28 43.66 -19.59
CA MET A 97 -3.97 43.85 -20.88
C MET A 97 -5.50 43.84 -20.71
N ASP A 98 -6.05 45.02 -20.49
CA ASP A 98 -7.44 45.31 -20.75
C ASP A 98 -7.68 45.41 -22.28
N SER A 99 -8.77 44.71 -22.75
CA SER A 99 -9.34 44.76 -24.11
C SER A 99 -8.66 43.96 -25.26
N GLY A 100 -9.21 42.79 -25.51
CA GLY A 100 -9.37 42.29 -26.88
C GLY A 100 -8.38 41.24 -27.37
N SER A 101 -8.70 40.01 -27.16
CA SER A 101 -8.68 38.85 -28.06
C SER A 101 -8.31 37.54 -27.38
N GLU A 102 -9.24 36.61 -27.45
CA GLU A 102 -9.17 35.15 -27.42
C GLU A 102 -8.15 34.48 -26.47
N ALA A 103 -8.64 34.16 -25.26
CA ALA A 103 -8.04 33.22 -24.32
C ALA A 103 -7.98 31.81 -24.93
N ILE A 104 -6.80 31.20 -24.93
CA ILE A 104 -6.65 29.76 -25.19
C ILE A 104 -7.07 29.02 -23.90
N VAL A 105 -8.31 28.54 -23.92
CA VAL A 105 -8.90 27.75 -22.86
C VAL A 105 -8.41 26.30 -22.98
N TRP A 106 -7.85 25.77 -21.90
CA TRP A 106 -7.64 24.34 -21.74
C TRP A 106 -9.00 23.63 -21.72
N SER A 107 -9.31 22.86 -22.74
CA SER A 107 -10.56 22.12 -22.82
C SER A 107 -10.44 20.77 -22.11
N GLU A 108 -10.93 20.69 -20.89
CA GLU A 108 -11.50 19.47 -20.37
C GLU A 108 -12.98 19.40 -20.77
N SER A 109 -13.33 18.38 -21.54
CA SER A 109 -14.70 18.10 -21.90
C SER A 109 -15.42 17.40 -20.76
N SER A 110 -16.25 18.11 -20.00
CA SER A 110 -17.38 17.50 -19.32
C SER A 110 -18.51 18.53 -19.13
N SER A 111 -19.70 18.09 -19.48
CA SER A 111 -20.94 18.82 -19.56
C SER A 111 -21.35 19.47 -18.25
N MET A 112 -21.61 20.78 -18.28
CA MET A 112 -22.11 21.58 -17.18
C MET A 112 -23.64 21.57 -17.15
N ALA A 113 -24.18 21.25 -15.96
CA ALA A 113 -25.48 21.74 -15.52
C ALA A 113 -25.24 22.97 -14.63
N SER A 114 -25.85 24.09 -14.97
CA SER A 114 -25.75 25.36 -14.27
C SER A 114 -26.48 25.30 -12.91
N THR A 115 -25.77 25.52 -11.80
CA THR A 115 -26.35 25.88 -10.52
C THR A 115 -25.74 27.20 -10.04
N SER A 116 -26.61 28.09 -9.57
CA SER A 116 -26.34 29.42 -9.07
C SER A 116 -25.38 29.42 -7.87
N TYR A 117 -24.36 30.27 -7.91
CA TYR A 117 -23.40 30.51 -6.84
C TYR A 117 -24.05 31.26 -5.69
N ASP A 118 -23.99 30.68 -4.48
CA ASP A 118 -24.34 31.30 -3.21
C ASP A 118 -23.05 31.50 -2.39
N PRO A 119 -22.65 32.75 -2.08
CA PRO A 119 -21.34 33.02 -1.44
C PRO A 119 -21.26 32.68 0.05
N ASP A 120 -22.36 32.29 0.71
CA ASP A 120 -22.37 32.05 2.16
C ASP A 120 -22.07 30.59 2.57
N HIS A 121 -21.75 29.69 1.62
CA HIS A 121 -21.41 28.28 1.89
C HIS A 121 -20.10 27.79 1.27
N ALA A 122 -19.09 28.63 1.14
CA ALA A 122 -17.75 28.18 0.77
C ALA A 122 -17.07 27.51 1.99
N GLU A 123 -17.27 26.22 2.17
CA GLU A 123 -16.44 25.42 3.10
C GLU A 123 -15.01 25.33 2.54
N LEU A 124 -14.04 25.86 3.31
CA LEU A 124 -12.61 25.74 3.00
C LEU A 124 -12.20 24.26 2.87
N PRO A 125 -11.29 23.89 1.96
CA PRO A 125 -10.85 22.49 1.77
C PRO A 125 -10.40 21.77 3.05
N GLY A 126 -9.87 22.51 4.02
CA GLY A 126 -9.52 22.00 5.34
C GLY A 126 -10.70 21.64 6.25
N ALA A 127 -11.92 22.13 5.95
CA ALA A 127 -13.12 21.81 6.74
C ALA A 127 -13.67 20.41 6.40
N LYS A 128 -13.54 19.96 5.15
CA LYS A 128 -13.92 18.58 4.75
C LYS A 128 -13.00 17.54 5.37
N ALA A 129 -11.68 17.81 5.41
CA ALA A 129 -10.73 16.95 6.08
C ALA A 129 -10.97 16.88 7.60
N ARG A 130 -11.22 18.03 8.26
CA ARG A 130 -11.55 18.08 9.70
C ARG A 130 -12.90 17.44 10.05
N ARG A 131 -13.88 17.44 9.13
CA ARG A 131 -15.18 16.78 9.34
C ARG A 131 -15.08 15.27 9.14
N ALA A 132 -14.13 14.80 8.31
CA ALA A 132 -13.81 13.37 8.16
C ALA A 132 -13.10 12.80 9.40
N VAL A 133 -12.20 13.57 10.03
CA VAL A 133 -11.47 13.17 11.26
C VAL A 133 -12.41 12.79 12.42
N SER A 134 -13.61 13.42 12.53
CA SER A 134 -14.58 13.07 13.57
C SER A 134 -15.41 11.81 13.28
N GLN A 135 -15.13 11.06 12.20
CA GLN A 135 -15.97 9.95 11.73
C GLN A 135 -15.27 8.60 11.60
N ILE A 136 -13.95 8.52 11.78
CA ILE A 136 -13.24 7.23 11.72
C ILE A 136 -13.64 6.35 12.90
N LYS A 137 -14.11 5.15 12.60
CA LYS A 137 -14.54 4.13 13.55
C LYS A 137 -13.75 2.85 13.48
N LEU A 138 -13.04 2.65 12.35
CA LEU A 138 -12.22 1.47 12.10
C LEU A 138 -10.91 1.89 11.41
N ILE A 139 -9.79 1.40 11.95
CA ILE A 139 -8.48 1.48 11.32
C ILE A 139 -8.11 0.08 10.85
N CYS A 140 -7.86 -0.08 9.54
CA CYS A 140 -7.33 -1.31 8.95
C CYS A 140 -5.87 -1.09 8.58
N ILE A 141 -4.95 -1.90 9.12
CA ILE A 141 -3.51 -1.71 8.96
C ILE A 141 -2.88 -2.96 8.38
N ASP A 142 -2.09 -2.80 7.31
CA ASP A 142 -1.19 -3.88 6.87
C ASP A 142 -0.03 -4.08 7.87
N MET A 143 0.60 -5.25 7.80
CA MET A 143 1.69 -5.59 8.74
C MET A 143 3.07 -5.36 8.14
N ASP A 144 3.43 -6.11 7.09
CA ASP A 144 4.80 -6.16 6.58
C ASP A 144 5.08 -4.94 5.69
N GLY A 145 6.02 -4.08 6.09
CA GLY A 145 6.31 -2.82 5.39
C GLY A 145 5.41 -1.65 5.81
N THR A 146 4.41 -1.88 6.66
CA THR A 146 3.50 -0.85 7.19
C THR A 146 3.62 -0.75 8.71
N LEU A 147 3.01 -1.67 9.47
CA LEU A 147 3.09 -1.66 10.94
C LEU A 147 4.45 -2.14 11.45
N LEU A 148 5.08 -3.07 10.72
CA LEU A 148 6.40 -3.61 11.02
C LEU A 148 7.48 -2.81 10.31
N ASP A 149 8.55 -2.46 11.04
CA ASP A 149 9.76 -1.86 10.49
C ASP A 149 10.58 -2.87 9.66
N SER A 150 11.69 -2.43 9.08
CA SER A 150 12.60 -3.30 8.28
C SER A 150 13.24 -4.44 9.09
N ASN A 151 13.11 -4.43 10.42
CA ASN A 151 13.59 -5.48 11.31
C ASN A 151 12.44 -6.35 11.84
N SER A 152 11.25 -6.26 11.25
CA SER A 152 10.03 -6.95 11.66
C SER A 152 9.60 -6.61 13.11
N LYS A 153 9.83 -5.36 13.54
CA LYS A 153 9.44 -4.85 14.86
C LYS A 153 8.41 -3.73 14.73
N ILE A 154 7.61 -3.54 15.77
CA ILE A 154 6.66 -2.42 15.86
C ILE A 154 7.32 -1.28 16.64
N LEU A 155 7.31 -0.07 16.06
CA LEU A 155 7.88 1.10 16.70
C LEU A 155 7.09 1.50 17.96
N PRO A 156 7.76 1.98 19.03
CA PRO A 156 7.09 2.38 20.26
C PRO A 156 6.04 3.49 20.08
N SER A 157 6.26 4.41 19.16
CA SER A 157 5.32 5.45 18.76
C SER A 157 4.04 4.87 18.18
N SER A 158 4.16 3.90 17.25
CA SER A 158 3.02 3.18 16.67
C SER A 158 2.23 2.42 17.74
N VAL A 159 2.92 1.77 18.70
CA VAL A 159 2.27 1.11 19.83
C VAL A 159 1.45 2.12 20.65
N SER A 160 2.03 3.29 20.93
CA SER A 160 1.37 4.34 21.73
C SER A 160 0.16 4.93 21.00
N ALA A 161 0.30 5.24 19.70
CA ALA A 161 -0.79 5.77 18.89
C ALA A 161 -1.95 4.77 18.73
N LEU A 162 -1.65 3.48 18.51
CA LEU A 162 -2.66 2.42 18.44
C LEU A 162 -3.44 2.28 19.76
N LYS A 163 -2.76 2.34 20.90
CA LYS A 163 -3.44 2.33 22.20
C LYS A 163 -4.31 3.56 22.40
N ALA A 164 -3.83 4.74 22.04
CA ALA A 164 -4.61 5.97 22.11
C ALA A 164 -5.85 5.92 21.20
N ALA A 165 -5.76 5.35 20.00
CA ALA A 165 -6.92 5.14 19.13
C ALA A 165 -7.97 4.19 19.77
N LEU A 166 -7.50 3.08 20.38
CA LEU A 166 -8.38 2.17 21.11
C LEU A 166 -9.04 2.84 22.33
N ASP A 167 -8.28 3.66 23.07
CA ASP A 167 -8.80 4.45 24.19
C ASP A 167 -9.83 5.54 23.76
N ALA A 168 -9.73 5.98 22.50
CA ALA A 168 -10.69 6.88 21.86
C ALA A 168 -11.92 6.15 21.25
N ASP A 169 -12.12 4.88 21.59
CA ASP A 169 -13.21 4.02 21.11
C ASP A 169 -13.21 3.81 19.57
N VAL A 170 -12.01 3.85 18.95
CA VAL A 170 -11.81 3.51 17.56
C VAL A 170 -11.30 2.07 17.45
N MET A 171 -12.03 1.24 16.69
CA MET A 171 -11.60 -0.13 16.43
C MET A 171 -10.33 -0.14 15.57
N VAL A 172 -9.41 -1.04 15.89
CA VAL A 172 -8.22 -1.29 15.08
C VAL A 172 -8.18 -2.75 14.71
N CYS A 173 -7.96 -3.06 13.44
CA CYS A 173 -7.75 -4.42 12.97
C CYS A 173 -6.61 -4.51 11.96
N LEU A 174 -6.08 -5.70 11.77
CA LEU A 174 -5.07 -5.98 10.75
C LEU A 174 -5.74 -6.39 9.44
N ALA A 175 -5.10 -6.00 8.32
CA ALA A 175 -5.42 -6.46 6.97
C ALA A 175 -4.14 -7.01 6.33
N THR A 176 -3.85 -8.31 6.50
CA THR A 176 -2.54 -8.90 6.21
C THR A 176 -2.61 -10.20 5.40
N GLY A 177 -1.53 -10.54 4.72
CA GLY A 177 -1.33 -11.84 4.10
C GLY A 177 -1.05 -13.00 5.08
N LYS A 178 -0.68 -12.66 6.33
CA LYS A 178 -0.40 -13.65 7.38
C LYS A 178 -1.70 -14.32 7.87
N ALA A 179 -1.56 -15.52 8.44
CA ALA A 179 -2.63 -16.13 9.23
C ALA A 179 -2.80 -15.43 10.59
N ARG A 180 -4.02 -15.47 11.15
CA ARG A 180 -4.32 -14.81 12.43
C ARG A 180 -3.39 -15.23 13.58
N PRO A 181 -3.02 -16.51 13.77
CA PRO A 181 -2.07 -16.89 14.80
C PRO A 181 -0.69 -16.25 14.65
N ALA A 182 -0.20 -16.09 13.41
CA ALA A 182 1.06 -15.40 13.14
C ALA A 182 0.99 -13.92 13.56
N ALA A 183 -0.11 -13.25 13.22
CA ALA A 183 -0.35 -11.87 13.59
C ALA A 183 -0.46 -11.69 15.12
N ILE A 184 -1.16 -12.60 15.82
CA ILE A 184 -1.24 -12.61 17.28
C ILE A 184 0.15 -12.75 17.90
N SER A 185 0.96 -13.70 17.41
CA SER A 185 2.31 -13.93 17.89
C SER A 185 3.20 -12.68 17.76
N ALA A 186 3.14 -12.02 16.60
CA ALA A 186 3.91 -10.81 16.33
C ALA A 186 3.55 -9.64 17.26
N LEU A 187 2.25 -9.44 17.57
CA LEU A 187 1.78 -8.31 18.36
C LEU A 187 1.79 -8.58 19.88
N GLN A 188 1.93 -9.84 20.29
CA GLN A 188 1.88 -10.22 21.70
C GLN A 188 3.03 -9.60 22.52
N SER A 189 4.23 -9.54 21.93
CA SER A 189 5.43 -9.02 22.60
C SER A 189 5.34 -7.53 22.96
N VAL A 190 4.52 -6.76 22.24
CA VAL A 190 4.31 -5.31 22.45
C VAL A 190 2.99 -4.98 23.13
N GLY A 191 2.25 -6.00 23.57
CA GLY A 191 0.99 -5.82 24.31
C GLY A 191 -0.16 -5.24 23.44
N LEU A 192 -0.20 -5.60 22.14
CA LEU A 192 -1.26 -5.25 21.19
C LEU A 192 -2.11 -6.47 20.78
N ALA A 193 -1.83 -7.66 21.34
CA ALA A 193 -2.63 -8.86 21.12
C ALA A 193 -3.43 -9.20 22.38
N GLY A 194 -4.73 -9.47 22.21
CA GLY A 194 -5.67 -9.83 23.27
C GLY A 194 -7.05 -9.21 23.07
N LYS A 195 -7.99 -9.57 23.89
CA LYS A 195 -9.38 -9.12 23.79
C LYS A 195 -9.48 -7.59 23.91
N GLY A 196 -10.11 -6.98 22.90
CA GLY A 196 -10.27 -5.52 22.83
C GLY A 196 -9.02 -4.77 22.38
N LEU A 197 -7.98 -5.49 21.93
CA LEU A 197 -6.77 -4.92 21.35
C LEU A 197 -6.77 -5.08 19.82
N VAL A 198 -5.65 -4.77 19.16
CA VAL A 198 -5.50 -4.75 17.70
C VAL A 198 -5.79 -6.10 17.05
N VAL A 199 -5.37 -7.20 17.69
CA VAL A 199 -5.61 -8.56 17.23
C VAL A 199 -5.94 -9.51 18.35
N SER A 200 -6.91 -10.38 18.16
CA SER A 200 -7.26 -11.44 19.10
C SER A 200 -8.01 -12.59 18.43
N THR A 201 -8.26 -13.67 19.17
CA THR A 201 -9.16 -14.73 18.73
C THR A 201 -10.64 -14.31 18.76
N ASP A 202 -10.97 -13.27 19.51
CA ASP A 202 -12.33 -12.80 19.80
C ASP A 202 -12.65 -11.46 19.13
N GLY A 203 -11.79 -10.99 18.21
CA GLY A 203 -11.90 -9.69 17.58
C GLY A 203 -11.85 -9.74 16.05
N PRO A 204 -12.13 -8.59 15.39
CA PRO A 204 -12.16 -8.49 13.95
C PRO A 204 -10.76 -8.53 13.34
N GLY A 205 -10.69 -8.94 12.06
CA GLY A 205 -9.45 -8.86 11.28
C GLY A 205 -9.56 -9.52 9.92
N ILE A 206 -8.68 -9.11 9.02
CA ILE A 206 -8.60 -9.56 7.64
C ILE A 206 -7.25 -10.25 7.46
N PHE A 207 -7.26 -11.56 7.25
CA PHE A 207 -6.07 -12.41 7.17
C PHE A 207 -6.03 -13.16 5.85
N LEU A 208 -4.87 -13.72 5.51
CA LEU A 208 -4.65 -14.49 4.28
C LEU A 208 -5.09 -13.69 3.05
N GLN A 209 -4.72 -12.40 2.96
CA GLN A 209 -5.08 -11.50 1.85
C GLN A 209 -6.61 -11.32 1.64
N GLY A 210 -7.42 -11.45 2.69
CA GLY A 210 -8.89 -11.36 2.60
C GLY A 210 -9.61 -12.72 2.50
N LEU A 211 -8.88 -13.84 2.51
CA LEU A 211 -9.47 -15.19 2.46
C LEU A 211 -10.03 -15.65 3.81
N ALA A 212 -9.47 -15.14 4.91
CA ALA A 212 -9.93 -15.42 6.27
C ALA A 212 -10.28 -14.12 6.97
N VAL A 213 -11.56 -13.75 6.94
CA VAL A 213 -12.09 -12.53 7.59
C VAL A 213 -12.80 -12.95 8.86
N HIS A 214 -12.40 -12.37 9.97
CA HIS A 214 -13.03 -12.58 11.26
C HIS A 214 -13.87 -11.37 11.64
N GLY A 215 -15.11 -11.62 12.04
CA GLY A 215 -16.07 -10.59 12.44
C GLY A 215 -15.83 -10.05 13.84
N LYS A 216 -16.76 -9.22 14.33
CA LYS A 216 -16.69 -8.52 15.61
C LYS A 216 -16.42 -9.44 16.81
N ASP A 217 -16.93 -10.67 16.76
CA ASP A 217 -16.80 -11.68 17.82
C ASP A 217 -15.67 -12.71 17.55
N GLY A 218 -14.81 -12.43 16.56
CA GLY A 218 -13.73 -13.33 16.16
C GLY A 218 -14.14 -14.55 15.34
N ARG A 219 -15.44 -14.74 15.04
CA ARG A 219 -15.90 -15.83 14.19
C ARG A 219 -15.42 -15.64 12.76
N LEU A 220 -15.09 -16.73 12.09
CA LEU A 220 -14.77 -16.73 10.67
C LEU A 220 -16.05 -16.42 9.86
N LEU A 221 -16.02 -15.35 9.07
CA LEU A 221 -17.14 -14.98 8.19
C LEU A 221 -17.14 -15.86 6.93
N PRO A 222 -18.33 -16.10 6.33
CA PRO A 222 -18.41 -16.81 5.06
C PRO A 222 -17.65 -16.06 3.97
N GLY A 223 -16.74 -16.75 3.29
CA GLY A 223 -15.93 -16.19 2.22
C GLY A 223 -15.61 -17.26 1.17
N LYS A 224 -14.86 -16.88 0.15
CA LYS A 224 -14.45 -17.82 -0.91
C LYS A 224 -13.49 -18.89 -0.36
N ASN A 225 -13.55 -20.05 -0.99
CA ASN A 225 -12.66 -21.19 -0.74
C ASN A 225 -12.18 -21.74 -2.07
N LEU A 226 -11.06 -22.45 -2.06
CA LEU A 226 -10.60 -23.19 -3.23
C LEU A 226 -11.60 -24.28 -3.61
N PRO A 227 -11.82 -24.50 -4.92
CA PRO A 227 -12.57 -25.65 -5.39
C PRO A 227 -11.91 -26.96 -4.92
N PRO A 228 -12.68 -27.98 -4.47
CA PRO A 228 -12.13 -29.27 -4.02
C PRO A 228 -11.26 -29.95 -5.07
N SER A 229 -11.55 -29.76 -6.37
CA SER A 229 -10.73 -30.27 -7.47
C SER A 229 -9.33 -29.68 -7.50
N VAL A 230 -9.20 -28.37 -7.26
CA VAL A 230 -7.91 -27.67 -7.18
C VAL A 230 -7.12 -28.12 -5.96
N VAL A 231 -7.80 -28.31 -4.82
CA VAL A 231 -7.16 -28.82 -3.60
C VAL A 231 -6.62 -30.24 -3.84
N GLU A 232 -7.43 -31.13 -4.42
CA GLU A 232 -7.00 -32.49 -4.75
C GLU A 232 -5.79 -32.50 -5.69
N GLN A 233 -5.85 -31.71 -6.77
CA GLN A 233 -4.75 -31.58 -7.73
C GLN A 233 -3.47 -31.08 -7.05
N GLY A 234 -3.57 -30.08 -6.17
CA GLY A 234 -2.43 -29.51 -5.45
C GLY A 234 -1.72 -30.53 -4.58
N PHE A 235 -2.46 -31.26 -3.75
CA PHE A 235 -1.87 -32.24 -2.85
C PHE A 235 -1.38 -33.51 -3.60
N ARG A 236 -2.06 -33.93 -4.66
CA ARG A 236 -1.58 -35.01 -5.53
C ARG A 236 -0.26 -34.62 -6.19
N PHE A 237 -0.20 -33.46 -6.82
CA PHE A 237 1.01 -32.93 -7.44
C PHE A 237 2.17 -32.80 -6.43
N SER A 238 1.92 -32.23 -5.25
CA SER A 238 2.90 -32.13 -4.17
C SER A 238 3.50 -33.49 -3.81
N THR A 239 2.67 -34.49 -3.67
CA THR A 239 3.09 -35.86 -3.32
C THR A 239 3.90 -36.53 -4.44
N GLU A 240 3.47 -36.39 -5.69
CA GLU A 240 4.11 -37.00 -6.87
C GLU A 240 5.47 -36.32 -7.17
N GLN A 241 5.55 -35.01 -7.07
CA GLN A 241 6.76 -34.23 -7.35
C GLN A 241 7.65 -34.01 -6.11
N ARG A 242 7.18 -34.40 -4.92
CA ARG A 242 7.83 -34.17 -3.63
C ARG A 242 8.13 -32.69 -3.36
N ILE A 243 7.22 -31.80 -3.79
CA ILE A 243 7.31 -30.38 -3.53
C ILE A 243 6.51 -30.06 -2.26
N PRO A 244 7.11 -29.42 -1.25
CA PRO A 244 6.44 -29.02 -0.01
C PRO A 244 5.18 -28.20 -0.27
N LEU A 245 4.06 -28.57 0.35
CA LEU A 245 2.77 -27.92 0.21
C LEU A 245 2.06 -27.86 1.57
N ALA A 246 1.65 -26.66 1.96
CA ALA A 246 0.72 -26.44 3.06
C ALA A 246 -0.64 -25.94 2.54
N GLY A 247 -1.73 -26.52 3.01
CA GLY A 247 -3.09 -26.03 2.76
C GLY A 247 -3.64 -25.32 3.98
N PHE A 248 -4.11 -24.08 3.82
CA PHE A 248 -4.61 -23.24 4.91
C PHE A 248 -6.13 -23.33 5.05
N LEU A 249 -6.59 -23.57 6.27
CA LEU A 249 -8.01 -23.68 6.64
C LEU A 249 -8.53 -22.45 7.39
N GLY A 250 -7.71 -21.40 7.49
CA GLY A 250 -7.88 -20.22 8.34
C GLY A 250 -6.75 -20.13 9.35
N ASP A 251 -7.04 -20.40 10.63
CA ASP A 251 -6.03 -20.35 11.71
C ASP A 251 -5.12 -21.59 11.76
N THR A 252 -5.38 -22.60 10.96
CA THR A 252 -4.61 -23.85 10.91
C THR A 252 -4.23 -24.19 9.47
N CYS A 253 -3.19 -25.00 9.33
CA CYS A 253 -2.81 -25.55 8.03
C CYS A 253 -2.52 -27.05 8.12
N VAL A 254 -2.60 -27.72 6.96
CA VAL A 254 -2.41 -29.17 6.82
C VAL A 254 -1.44 -29.47 5.68
N THR A 255 -0.74 -30.58 5.80
CA THR A 255 0.12 -31.15 4.75
C THR A 255 -0.03 -32.67 4.71
N LEU A 256 0.43 -33.32 3.65
CA LEU A 256 0.56 -34.79 3.61
C LEU A 256 1.90 -35.29 4.13
N PHE A 257 2.93 -34.46 4.09
CA PHE A 257 4.25 -34.74 4.66
C PHE A 257 4.93 -33.44 5.11
N LEU A 258 5.64 -33.52 6.22
CA LEU A 258 6.39 -32.39 6.75
C LEU A 258 7.79 -32.38 6.14
N THR A 259 8.32 -31.18 5.90
CA THR A 259 9.67 -30.92 5.40
C THR A 259 10.30 -29.76 6.15
N ASP A 260 11.61 -29.61 6.03
CA ASP A 260 12.34 -28.50 6.67
C ASP A 260 11.80 -27.13 6.22
N GLU A 261 11.38 -26.99 4.96
CA GLU A 261 10.80 -25.75 4.44
C GLU A 261 9.45 -25.41 5.11
N LEU A 262 8.60 -26.42 5.37
CA LEU A 262 7.33 -26.19 6.07
C LEU A 262 7.54 -25.94 7.58
N GLU A 263 8.60 -26.47 8.17
CA GLU A 263 9.02 -26.12 9.53
C GLU A 263 9.58 -24.70 9.58
N GLU A 264 10.37 -24.27 8.57
CA GLU A 264 10.84 -22.90 8.42
C GLU A 264 9.68 -21.89 8.29
N LEU A 265 8.60 -22.26 7.58
CA LEU A 265 7.39 -21.46 7.50
C LEU A 265 6.84 -21.10 8.88
N HIS A 266 6.83 -22.07 9.79
CA HIS A 266 6.45 -21.83 11.20
C HIS A 266 7.48 -21.02 11.98
N GLN A 267 8.74 -21.41 11.89
CA GLN A 267 9.81 -20.82 12.73
C GLN A 267 10.15 -19.38 12.32
N ARG A 268 10.18 -19.08 11.01
CA ARG A 268 10.61 -17.79 10.49
C ARG A 268 9.46 -16.82 10.24
N TYR A 269 8.33 -17.33 9.73
CA TYR A 269 7.18 -16.49 9.37
C TYR A 269 6.06 -16.54 10.39
N TYR A 270 6.22 -17.34 11.46
CA TYR A 270 5.26 -17.55 12.55
C TYR A 270 3.92 -18.11 12.08
N GLU A 271 3.83 -18.62 10.85
CA GLU A 271 2.63 -19.26 10.34
C GLU A 271 2.30 -20.54 11.15
N PRO A 272 1.04 -20.99 11.18
CA PRO A 272 0.68 -22.20 11.90
C PRO A 272 1.53 -23.39 11.47
N LEU A 273 2.00 -24.20 12.42
CA LEU A 273 2.69 -25.45 12.11
C LEU A 273 1.72 -26.41 11.38
N ALA A 274 2.13 -26.90 10.22
CA ALA A 274 1.28 -27.76 9.41
C ALA A 274 1.04 -29.10 10.10
N ARG A 275 -0.23 -29.48 10.29
CA ARG A 275 -0.64 -30.81 10.76
C ARG A 275 -0.52 -31.79 9.61
N ILE A 276 0.10 -32.94 9.84
CA ILE A 276 0.14 -34.02 8.86
C ILE A 276 -1.26 -34.71 8.82
N ALA A 277 -1.91 -34.69 7.66
CA ALA A 277 -3.16 -35.41 7.43
C ALA A 277 -2.88 -36.91 7.16
N GLY A 278 -3.80 -37.77 7.55
CA GLY A 278 -3.67 -39.20 7.38
C GLY A 278 -3.80 -39.66 5.93
N SER A 279 -4.49 -38.87 5.09
CA SER A 279 -4.67 -39.19 3.67
C SER A 279 -5.12 -37.97 2.87
N LEU A 280 -5.02 -38.03 1.55
CA LEU A 280 -5.60 -37.05 0.63
C LEU A 280 -7.13 -36.93 0.80
N ASP A 281 -7.81 -38.06 0.99
CA ASP A 281 -9.27 -38.09 1.19
C ASP A 281 -9.68 -37.30 2.46
N GLU A 282 -8.90 -37.39 3.54
CA GLU A 282 -9.13 -36.59 4.74
C GLU A 282 -9.09 -35.08 4.45
N ILE A 283 -8.17 -34.64 3.58
CA ILE A 283 -8.04 -33.26 3.20
C ILE A 283 -9.20 -32.79 2.32
N VAL A 284 -9.53 -33.59 1.28
CA VAL A 284 -10.57 -33.24 0.28
C VAL A 284 -11.97 -33.25 0.89
N GLN A 285 -12.23 -34.16 1.83
CA GLN A 285 -13.53 -34.29 2.53
C GLN A 285 -13.58 -33.42 3.81
N GLY A 286 -12.46 -32.76 4.16
CA GLY A 286 -12.32 -31.93 5.34
C GLY A 286 -12.95 -30.54 5.18
N PRO A 287 -12.65 -29.62 6.11
CA PRO A 287 -13.10 -28.24 6.03
C PRO A 287 -12.63 -27.54 4.74
N PRO A 288 -13.41 -26.56 4.23
CA PRO A 288 -13.05 -25.85 3.02
C PRO A 288 -11.67 -25.18 3.10
N MET A 289 -10.85 -25.34 2.05
CA MET A 289 -9.49 -24.81 1.96
C MET A 289 -9.48 -23.36 1.51
N LYS A 290 -8.74 -22.50 2.21
CA LYS A 290 -8.60 -21.08 1.89
C LYS A 290 -7.54 -20.82 0.82
N LYS A 291 -6.35 -21.41 0.99
CA LYS A 291 -5.26 -21.32 0.02
C LYS A 291 -4.35 -22.55 0.10
N LEU A 292 -3.62 -22.79 -0.97
CA LEU A 292 -2.47 -23.69 -1.00
C LEU A 292 -1.20 -22.87 -1.09
N LEU A 293 -0.14 -23.30 -0.41
CA LEU A 293 1.18 -22.66 -0.44
C LEU A 293 2.24 -23.71 -0.76
N PHE A 294 2.84 -23.60 -1.94
CA PHE A 294 4.03 -24.35 -2.32
C PHE A 294 5.27 -23.62 -1.82
N MET A 295 6.21 -24.32 -1.23
CA MET A 295 7.51 -23.79 -0.81
C MET A 295 8.63 -24.56 -1.50
N THR A 296 9.45 -23.86 -2.31
CA THR A 296 10.61 -24.44 -2.98
C THR A 296 11.56 -23.35 -3.47
N ASP A 297 12.62 -23.74 -4.16
CA ASP A 297 13.59 -22.82 -4.77
C ASP A 297 12.89 -21.82 -5.72
N PRO A 298 13.21 -20.51 -5.66
CA PRO A 298 12.62 -19.49 -6.53
C PRO A 298 12.74 -19.81 -8.03
N ALA A 299 13.86 -20.41 -8.47
CA ALA A 299 14.02 -20.77 -9.87
C ALA A 299 13.06 -21.92 -10.29
N VAL A 300 12.77 -22.85 -9.39
CA VAL A 300 11.76 -23.91 -9.63
C VAL A 300 10.37 -23.29 -9.71
N ILE A 301 10.06 -22.34 -8.85
CA ILE A 301 8.78 -21.61 -8.91
C ILE A 301 8.62 -20.92 -10.25
N ASP A 302 9.60 -20.12 -10.68
CA ASP A 302 9.47 -19.28 -11.87
C ASP A 302 9.50 -20.10 -13.17
N THR A 303 10.34 -21.14 -13.24
CA THR A 303 10.53 -21.91 -14.48
C THR A 303 9.63 -23.12 -14.64
N GLN A 304 9.07 -23.65 -13.54
CA GLN A 304 8.30 -24.90 -13.57
C GLN A 304 6.90 -24.73 -12.97
N LEU A 305 6.78 -24.25 -11.72
CA LEU A 305 5.49 -24.24 -11.03
C LEU A 305 4.53 -23.21 -11.62
N LYS A 306 4.97 -21.95 -11.80
CA LYS A 306 4.09 -20.90 -12.34
C LYS A 306 3.52 -21.24 -13.71
N PRO A 307 4.32 -21.60 -14.74
CA PRO A 307 3.78 -21.95 -16.05
C PRO A 307 2.79 -23.12 -15.98
N LEU A 308 3.14 -24.17 -15.23
CA LEU A 308 2.30 -25.35 -15.10
C LEU A 308 0.95 -25.02 -14.41
N TRP A 309 1.01 -24.34 -13.28
CA TRP A 309 -0.19 -24.03 -12.50
C TRP A 309 -1.03 -22.94 -13.15
N GLN A 310 -0.45 -22.02 -13.92
CA GLN A 310 -1.19 -21.05 -14.72
C GLN A 310 -2.15 -21.77 -15.69
N ASP A 311 -1.62 -22.77 -16.41
CA ASP A 311 -2.42 -23.58 -17.35
C ASP A 311 -3.45 -24.45 -16.62
N MET A 312 -3.06 -25.06 -15.49
CA MET A 312 -3.94 -25.93 -14.71
C MET A 312 -5.11 -25.20 -14.06
N LEU A 313 -4.97 -23.94 -13.72
CA LEU A 313 -6.00 -23.14 -13.05
C LEU A 313 -6.95 -22.44 -14.01
N ASP A 314 -6.69 -22.47 -15.32
CA ASP A 314 -7.55 -21.81 -16.30
C ASP A 314 -8.99 -22.31 -16.20
N GLY A 315 -9.93 -21.38 -16.02
CA GLY A 315 -11.35 -21.67 -15.86
C GLY A 315 -11.75 -22.39 -14.55
N GLN A 316 -10.82 -22.64 -13.62
CA GLN A 316 -11.12 -23.38 -12.38
C GLN A 316 -11.53 -22.48 -11.20
N GLY A 317 -11.61 -21.15 -11.37
CA GLY A 317 -11.99 -20.22 -10.30
C GLY A 317 -10.92 -20.05 -9.22
N ALA A 318 -9.68 -20.33 -9.55
CA ALA A 318 -8.50 -20.10 -8.73
C ALA A 318 -7.41 -19.40 -9.55
N GLU A 319 -6.47 -18.73 -8.87
CA GLU A 319 -5.38 -17.99 -9.49
C GLU A 319 -4.09 -18.11 -8.68
N LEU A 320 -2.97 -17.72 -9.29
CA LEU A 320 -1.66 -17.71 -8.63
C LEU A 320 -1.41 -16.36 -7.97
N MET A 321 -0.79 -16.40 -6.79
CA MET A 321 -0.29 -15.25 -6.08
C MET A 321 1.13 -15.54 -5.57
N GLN A 322 1.99 -14.52 -5.55
CA GLN A 322 3.35 -14.66 -5.01
C GLN A 322 3.76 -13.37 -4.31
N ALA A 323 3.93 -13.44 -2.99
CA ALA A 323 4.45 -12.34 -2.18
C ALA A 323 5.94 -12.52 -1.83
N VAL A 324 6.41 -13.77 -1.77
CA VAL A 324 7.79 -14.12 -1.39
C VAL A 324 8.39 -15.01 -2.49
N PRO A 325 9.66 -14.79 -2.90
CA PRO A 325 10.24 -15.50 -4.03
C PRO A 325 10.22 -17.04 -3.95
N ASN A 326 10.38 -17.62 -2.76
CA ASN A 326 10.38 -19.07 -2.53
C ASN A 326 9.00 -19.65 -2.17
N MET A 327 7.92 -18.86 -2.34
CA MET A 327 6.54 -19.25 -2.02
C MET A 327 5.63 -18.99 -3.21
N LEU A 328 4.85 -19.98 -3.64
CA LEU A 328 3.81 -19.81 -4.64
C LEU A 328 2.46 -20.20 -4.03
N GLU A 329 1.52 -19.28 -4.06
CA GLU A 329 0.18 -19.47 -3.52
C GLU A 329 -0.82 -19.75 -4.63
N VAL A 330 -1.73 -20.69 -4.38
CA VAL A 330 -2.95 -20.90 -5.17
C VAL A 330 -4.13 -20.43 -4.31
N VAL A 331 -4.87 -19.45 -4.81
CA VAL A 331 -5.95 -18.78 -4.10
C VAL A 331 -7.24 -18.78 -4.93
N PRO A 332 -8.43 -18.67 -4.34
CA PRO A 332 -9.66 -18.42 -5.08
C PRO A 332 -9.59 -17.10 -5.85
N SER A 333 -10.02 -17.11 -7.11
CA SER A 333 -9.96 -15.90 -7.96
C SER A 333 -10.79 -14.72 -7.43
N GLY A 334 -10.24 -13.52 -7.58
CA GLY A 334 -10.92 -12.27 -7.26
C GLY A 334 -11.13 -12.08 -5.76
N VAL A 335 -10.19 -12.50 -4.92
CA VAL A 335 -10.13 -12.18 -3.49
C VAL A 335 -8.90 -11.32 -3.22
N ASN A 336 -9.10 -10.25 -2.47
CA ASN A 336 -8.06 -9.34 -2.02
C ASN A 336 -8.46 -8.71 -0.69
N LYS A 337 -7.58 -7.87 -0.11
CA LYS A 337 -7.84 -7.20 1.17
C LYS A 337 -9.09 -6.32 1.15
N GLN A 338 -9.44 -5.70 0.00
CA GLN A 338 -10.64 -4.87 -0.13
C GLN A 338 -11.92 -5.72 -0.04
N VAL A 339 -11.96 -6.86 -0.74
CA VAL A 339 -13.10 -7.79 -0.64
C VAL A 339 -13.26 -8.28 0.81
N GLY A 340 -12.14 -8.50 1.50
CA GLY A 340 -12.15 -8.82 2.93
C GLY A 340 -12.68 -7.67 3.79
N LEU A 341 -12.34 -6.43 3.46
CA LEU A 341 -12.85 -5.25 4.15
C LEU A 341 -14.37 -5.11 3.97
N ASP A 342 -14.87 -5.26 2.74
CA ASP A 342 -16.30 -5.15 2.45
C ASP A 342 -17.11 -6.17 3.29
N LEU A 343 -16.64 -7.41 3.36
CA LEU A 343 -17.24 -8.45 4.18
C LEU A 343 -17.20 -8.11 5.69
N LEU A 344 -16.10 -7.54 6.17
CA LEU A 344 -15.97 -7.10 7.56
C LEU A 344 -16.90 -5.92 7.87
N LEU A 345 -17.02 -4.95 6.97
CA LEU A 345 -17.88 -3.77 7.14
C LEU A 345 -19.36 -4.15 7.18
N GLU A 346 -19.77 -5.16 6.41
CA GLU A 346 -21.13 -5.70 6.48
C GLU A 346 -21.41 -6.29 7.88
N ASP A 347 -20.49 -7.09 8.45
CA ASP A 347 -20.63 -7.65 9.81
C ASP A 347 -20.62 -6.56 10.91
N LEU A 348 -19.77 -5.55 10.76
CA LEU A 348 -19.65 -4.44 11.69
C LEU A 348 -20.76 -3.39 11.53
N GLN A 349 -21.51 -3.42 10.44
CA GLN A 349 -22.50 -2.42 10.05
C GLN A 349 -21.91 -0.99 9.98
N LEU A 350 -20.70 -0.90 9.45
CA LEU A 350 -19.98 0.36 9.26
C LEU A 350 -19.94 0.76 7.78
N PRO A 351 -20.12 2.05 7.46
CA PRO A 351 -19.88 2.53 6.11
C PRO A 351 -18.37 2.68 5.85
N ARG A 352 -17.95 2.53 4.61
CA ARG A 352 -16.52 2.64 4.21
C ARG A 352 -15.91 4.00 4.54
N GLU A 353 -16.71 5.05 4.55
CA GLU A 353 -16.32 6.41 4.90
C GLU A 353 -15.83 6.54 6.36
N ALA A 354 -16.21 5.58 7.22
CA ALA A 354 -15.76 5.49 8.60
C ALA A 354 -14.46 4.68 8.77
N VAL A 355 -13.79 4.31 7.66
CA VAL A 355 -12.58 3.49 7.67
C VAL A 355 -11.36 4.31 7.27
N MET A 356 -10.28 4.17 8.03
CA MET A 356 -8.93 4.52 7.61
C MET A 356 -8.17 3.22 7.29
N ALA A 357 -7.63 3.11 6.07
CA ALA A 357 -6.79 1.98 5.66
C ALA A 357 -5.35 2.44 5.43
N ILE A 358 -4.38 1.73 6.02
CA ILE A 358 -2.96 2.05 5.95
C ILE A 358 -2.22 0.87 5.31
N GLY A 359 -1.43 1.13 4.26
CA GLY A 359 -0.69 0.10 3.55
C GLY A 359 0.47 0.63 2.72
N ASP A 360 1.29 -0.29 2.17
CA ASP A 360 2.48 0.06 1.38
C ASP A 360 2.64 -0.80 0.12
N GLY A 361 2.17 -2.03 0.12
CA GLY A 361 2.36 -2.98 -0.97
C GLY A 361 1.28 -2.94 -2.04
N GLY A 362 1.56 -3.50 -3.24
CA GLY A 362 0.57 -3.60 -4.32
C GLY A 362 -0.72 -4.34 -3.91
N ASN A 363 -0.65 -5.25 -2.94
CA ASN A 363 -1.82 -5.93 -2.34
C ASN A 363 -2.70 -5.01 -1.49
N ASP A 364 -2.20 -3.80 -1.11
CA ASP A 364 -2.95 -2.78 -0.39
C ASP A 364 -3.63 -1.78 -1.31
N LEU A 365 -3.29 -1.74 -2.59
CA LEU A 365 -3.80 -0.77 -3.55
C LEU A 365 -5.33 -0.62 -3.48
N HIS A 366 -6.04 -1.74 -3.50
CA HIS A 366 -7.49 -1.74 -3.51
C HIS A 366 -8.10 -1.30 -2.18
N ILE A 367 -7.57 -1.75 -1.04
CA ILE A 367 -8.09 -1.37 0.28
C ILE A 367 -7.80 0.10 0.59
N VAL A 368 -6.62 0.60 0.23
CA VAL A 368 -6.24 2.01 0.39
C VAL A 368 -7.08 2.92 -0.50
N SER A 369 -7.29 2.57 -1.77
CA SER A 369 -8.12 3.37 -2.68
C SER A 369 -9.62 3.37 -2.33
N HIS A 370 -10.08 2.37 -1.60
CA HIS A 370 -11.51 2.14 -1.31
C HIS A 370 -11.97 2.70 0.05
N ALA A 371 -11.07 2.84 1.01
CA ALA A 371 -11.38 3.36 2.35
C ALA A 371 -11.80 4.84 2.32
N GLY A 372 -12.49 5.29 3.37
CA GLY A 372 -12.83 6.70 3.55
C GLY A 372 -11.60 7.60 3.66
N ILE A 373 -10.53 7.10 4.32
CA ILE A 373 -9.20 7.70 4.32
C ILE A 373 -8.20 6.59 3.95
N GLY A 374 -7.66 6.65 2.75
CA GLY A 374 -6.57 5.79 2.31
C GLY A 374 -5.23 6.42 2.62
N VAL A 375 -4.37 5.71 3.34
CA VAL A 375 -3.04 6.17 3.76
C VAL A 375 -1.98 5.29 3.12
N ALA A 376 -1.10 5.89 2.35
CA ALA A 376 0.11 5.24 1.86
C ALA A 376 1.29 5.52 2.77
N MET A 377 2.07 4.50 3.11
CA MET A 377 3.35 4.68 3.80
C MET A 377 4.37 5.37 2.88
N GLY A 378 5.34 6.10 3.46
CA GLY A 378 6.42 6.74 2.71
C GLY A 378 7.28 5.77 1.89
N ASN A 379 7.37 4.51 2.32
CA ASN A 379 8.01 3.41 1.56
C ASN A 379 7.06 2.68 0.59
N ALA A 380 5.79 3.10 0.48
CA ALA A 380 4.83 2.43 -0.39
C ALA A 380 5.22 2.45 -1.87
N VAL A 381 4.75 1.46 -2.63
CA VAL A 381 4.93 1.43 -4.07
C VAL A 381 4.21 2.60 -4.75
N PRO A 382 4.69 3.08 -5.91
CA PRO A 382 4.14 4.27 -6.56
C PRO A 382 2.63 4.22 -6.80
N GLU A 383 2.10 3.04 -7.14
CA GLU A 383 0.67 2.83 -7.42
C GLU A 383 -0.19 3.05 -6.17
N VAL A 384 0.28 2.62 -5.00
CA VAL A 384 -0.42 2.82 -3.72
C VAL A 384 -0.36 4.29 -3.32
N LYS A 385 0.79 4.95 -3.48
CA LYS A 385 0.92 6.40 -3.24
C LYS A 385 0.00 7.22 -4.12
N ALA A 386 -0.13 6.86 -5.39
CA ALA A 386 -1.00 7.56 -6.34
C ALA A 386 -2.49 7.38 -6.04
N ALA A 387 -2.88 6.27 -5.42
CA ALA A 387 -4.28 5.95 -5.08
C ALA A 387 -4.69 6.41 -3.68
N ALA A 388 -3.74 6.76 -2.82
CA ALA A 388 -3.99 7.14 -1.45
C ALA A 388 -4.52 8.58 -1.31
N THR A 389 -5.32 8.81 -0.27
CA THR A 389 -5.77 10.17 0.12
C THR A 389 -4.61 10.99 0.68
N VAL A 390 -3.64 10.31 1.34
CA VAL A 390 -2.49 10.94 1.98
C VAL A 390 -1.30 9.99 2.01
N ILE A 391 -0.11 10.57 1.96
CA ILE A 391 1.15 9.87 2.17
C ILE A 391 1.71 10.32 3.53
N VAL A 392 2.18 9.37 4.33
CA VAL A 392 2.81 9.62 5.63
C VAL A 392 4.28 9.18 5.60
N SER A 393 4.99 9.33 6.71
CA SER A 393 6.37 8.85 6.89
C SER A 393 6.52 7.36 6.61
N THR A 394 7.76 6.87 6.50
CA THR A 394 8.00 5.44 6.26
C THR A 394 7.68 4.58 7.48
N ASN A 395 7.61 3.26 7.29
CA ASN A 395 7.46 2.29 8.38
C ASN A 395 8.63 2.29 9.37
N ASN A 396 9.77 2.87 9.00
CA ASN A 396 10.92 3.08 9.89
C ASN A 396 10.91 4.46 10.58
N GLU A 397 9.98 5.37 10.22
CA GLU A 397 9.95 6.79 10.62
C GLU A 397 8.58 7.21 11.14
N ASP A 398 7.93 6.32 11.91
CA ASP A 398 6.68 6.61 12.64
C ASP A 398 5.43 6.84 11.78
N GLY A 399 5.39 6.46 10.50
CA GLY A 399 4.30 6.74 9.60
C GLY A 399 2.91 6.28 10.06
N VAL A 400 2.81 5.12 10.75
CA VAL A 400 1.54 4.66 11.33
C VAL A 400 1.09 5.56 12.48
N ALA A 401 2.01 6.00 13.33
CA ALA A 401 1.70 6.94 14.42
C ALA A 401 1.24 8.28 13.84
N GLU A 402 1.96 8.81 12.86
CA GLU A 402 1.58 10.05 12.14
C GLU A 402 0.16 9.96 11.56
N ALA A 403 -0.18 8.86 10.88
CA ALA A 403 -1.53 8.67 10.33
C ALA A 403 -2.61 8.72 11.41
N ILE A 404 -2.41 8.04 12.53
CA ILE A 404 -3.36 7.99 13.64
C ILE A 404 -3.52 9.35 14.30
N GLU A 405 -2.40 10.04 14.59
CA GLU A 405 -2.40 11.37 15.21
C GLU A 405 -3.09 12.43 14.34
N ARG A 406 -2.91 12.36 13.02
CA ARG A 406 -3.51 13.33 12.09
C ARG A 406 -5.00 13.14 11.85
N PHE A 407 -5.50 11.91 11.88
CA PHE A 407 -6.85 11.59 11.38
C PHE A 407 -7.78 10.95 12.43
N VAL A 408 -7.26 10.58 13.60
CA VAL A 408 -8.03 9.89 14.62
C VAL A 408 -8.01 10.63 15.96
N LEU A 409 -6.84 11.14 16.36
CA LEU A 409 -6.61 11.83 17.64
C LEU A 409 -6.62 13.35 17.47
#